data_c3480dcb90a8ad3a273f1360cce9cc90
#
_entry.id   c3480dcb90a8ad3a273f1360cce9cc90
#
_cell.length_a   1.000
_cell.length_b   1.000
_cell.length_c   1.000
_cell.angle_alpha   90.00
_cell.angle_beta   90.00
_cell.angle_gamma   90.00
#
_symmetry.space_group_name_H-M   'P 1'
#
loop_
_entity.id
_entity.type
_entity.pdbx_description
1 polymer ?
#
loop_
_entity_poly.entity_id
_entity_poly.type
_entity_poly.pdbx_seq_one_letter_code
_entity_poly.pdbx_strand_id
1 'polypeptide(L)'
;MNNFFKDLDFPPDFLYQMLSLIVSFILIHSIYLLFIEPAAAAQALEAIRLNKAPERTLSIILRDFEQETCLILMFWALSIIFIKWKRVSEDLEIIRENDFLLGKQEIDANAAIQIKEEIANRKDLGILSKVYSTVLSSFLRNKALDSVAEAMNYTCEKEGERMESELSMIRYLIWAIPSIGFIGTVRGIGEALSQAHIAVEGNIAGMTASLGVAFNSTFVALVVSIFLMYFLHQLQLSQDRLVLELNDRCNDNLLPKLRL
;
A
#
# COMPACT_ATOMS: atom_id res chain seq x y z
N MET A 1 -24.66 -6.89 22.74
CA MET A 1 -23.38 -6.91 22.02
C MET A 1 -23.35 -5.98 20.80
N ASN A 2 -24.51 -5.43 20.35
CA ASN A 2 -24.60 -4.58 19.13
C ASN A 2 -24.32 -3.07 19.31
N ASN A 3 -24.18 -2.55 20.55
CA ASN A 3 -23.99 -1.10 20.75
C ASN A 3 -22.54 -0.69 20.99
N PHE A 4 -21.64 -1.63 21.31
CA PHE A 4 -20.23 -1.33 21.57
C PHE A 4 -19.45 -0.94 20.28
N PHE A 5 -19.85 -1.47 19.11
CA PHE A 5 -19.22 -1.14 17.83
C PHE A 5 -19.77 0.12 17.16
N LYS A 6 -20.89 0.67 17.65
CA LYS A 6 -21.52 1.87 17.07
C LYS A 6 -20.90 3.17 17.59
N ASP A 7 -20.23 3.12 18.74
CA ASP A 7 -19.56 4.27 19.37
C ASP A 7 -18.06 4.35 19.03
N LEU A 8 -17.51 3.35 18.33
CA LEU A 8 -16.17 3.38 17.76
C LEU A 8 -16.28 3.80 16.29
N ASP A 9 -16.19 5.09 16.04
CA ASP A 9 -16.13 5.70 14.71
C ASP A 9 -14.79 5.35 14.05
N PHE A 10 -14.60 4.05 13.71
CA PHE A 10 -13.43 3.62 12.97
C PHE A 10 -13.49 4.20 11.56
N PRO A 11 -12.41 4.85 11.10
CA PRO A 11 -12.32 5.29 9.72
C PRO A 11 -12.60 4.10 8.77
N PRO A 12 -13.39 4.28 7.70
CA PRO A 12 -13.73 3.21 6.77
C PRO A 12 -12.48 2.52 6.19
N ASP A 13 -11.38 3.27 6.05
CA ASP A 13 -10.09 2.75 5.60
C ASP A 13 -9.48 1.74 6.59
N PHE A 14 -9.70 1.91 7.91
CA PHE A 14 -9.23 0.97 8.93
C PHE A 14 -9.97 -0.37 8.85
N LEU A 15 -11.30 -0.34 8.74
CA LEU A 15 -12.11 -1.56 8.61
C LEU A 15 -11.72 -2.35 7.35
N TYR A 16 -11.49 -1.64 6.25
CA TYR A 16 -11.01 -2.27 5.02
C TYR A 16 -9.64 -2.93 5.20
N GLN A 17 -8.68 -2.24 5.82
CA GLN A 17 -7.35 -2.79 6.09
C GLN A 17 -7.42 -4.04 6.96
N MET A 18 -8.24 -4.04 8.01
CA MET A 18 -8.45 -5.22 8.87
C MET A 18 -9.07 -6.39 8.10
N LEU A 19 -10.09 -6.12 7.28
CA LEU A 19 -10.73 -7.16 6.48
C LEU A 19 -9.75 -7.76 5.45
N SER A 20 -8.99 -6.91 4.77
CA SER A 20 -8.00 -7.36 3.78
C SER A 20 -6.86 -8.17 4.41
N LEU A 21 -6.46 -7.84 5.65
CA LEU A 21 -5.51 -8.65 6.41
C LEU A 21 -6.07 -10.06 6.71
N ILE A 22 -7.31 -10.13 7.17
CA ILE A 22 -7.96 -11.43 7.45
C ILE A 22 -8.07 -12.28 6.18
N VAL A 23 -8.48 -11.66 5.07
CA VAL A 23 -8.56 -12.35 3.76
C VAL A 23 -7.18 -12.83 3.31
N SER A 24 -6.16 -11.99 3.42
CA SER A 24 -4.78 -12.35 3.07
C SER A 24 -4.27 -13.51 3.92
N PHE A 25 -4.56 -13.48 5.23
CA PHE A 25 -4.21 -14.56 6.15
C PHE A 25 -4.88 -15.88 5.73
N ILE A 26 -6.20 -15.89 5.57
CA ILE A 26 -6.94 -17.10 5.19
C ILE A 26 -6.44 -17.66 3.86
N LEU A 27 -6.23 -16.78 2.86
CA LEU A 27 -5.78 -17.19 1.54
C LEU A 27 -4.40 -17.86 1.60
N ILE A 28 -3.41 -17.18 2.18
CA ILE A 28 -2.03 -17.68 2.21
C ILE A 28 -1.91 -18.90 3.10
N HIS A 29 -2.52 -18.87 4.30
CA HIS A 29 -2.50 -20.02 5.20
C HIS A 29 -3.14 -21.27 4.57
N SER A 30 -4.24 -21.09 3.81
CA SER A 30 -4.85 -22.19 3.07
C SER A 30 -3.90 -22.75 1.99
N ILE A 31 -3.16 -21.90 1.29
CA ILE A 31 -2.16 -22.34 0.31
C ILE A 31 -1.04 -23.11 1.00
N TYR A 32 -0.60 -22.67 2.17
CA TYR A 32 0.42 -23.36 2.94
C TYR A 32 -0.03 -24.75 3.37
N LEU A 33 -1.20 -24.87 3.98
CA LEU A 33 -1.74 -26.14 4.45
C LEU A 33 -2.02 -27.15 3.33
N LEU A 34 -2.49 -26.67 2.17
CA LEU A 34 -2.91 -27.55 1.08
C LEU A 34 -1.76 -27.96 0.14
N PHE A 35 -0.77 -27.07 -0.05
CA PHE A 35 0.25 -27.28 -1.07
C PHE A 35 1.68 -27.26 -0.54
N ILE A 36 2.05 -26.26 0.26
CA ILE A 36 3.47 -26.05 0.65
C ILE A 36 3.90 -27.05 1.69
N GLU A 37 3.16 -27.18 2.81
CA GLU A 37 3.52 -28.10 3.89
C GLU A 37 3.54 -29.58 3.46
N PRO A 38 2.54 -30.12 2.73
CA PRO A 38 2.59 -31.52 2.31
C PRO A 38 3.75 -31.80 1.34
N ALA A 39 4.01 -30.85 0.40
CA ALA A 39 5.13 -30.99 -0.54
C ALA A 39 6.49 -30.93 0.16
N ALA A 40 6.66 -30.01 1.12
CA ALA A 40 7.87 -29.88 1.89
C ALA A 40 8.11 -31.11 2.81
N ALA A 41 7.05 -31.63 3.45
CA ALA A 41 7.12 -32.80 4.29
C ALA A 41 7.52 -34.06 3.48
N ALA A 42 6.96 -34.26 2.30
CA ALA A 42 7.33 -35.37 1.43
C ALA A 42 8.81 -35.33 1.04
N GLN A 43 9.32 -34.16 0.67
CA GLN A 43 10.72 -33.98 0.30
C GLN A 43 11.67 -34.11 1.50
N ALA A 44 11.28 -33.64 2.66
CA ALA A 44 12.06 -33.79 3.89
C ALA A 44 12.20 -35.31 4.29
N LEU A 45 11.11 -36.07 4.17
CA LEU A 45 11.11 -37.51 4.40
C LEU A 45 12.03 -38.26 3.43
N GLU A 46 12.01 -37.88 2.15
CA GLU A 46 12.89 -38.48 1.14
C GLU A 46 14.37 -38.17 1.42
N ALA A 47 14.67 -36.92 1.78
CA ALA A 47 16.02 -36.51 2.17
C ALA A 47 16.56 -37.31 3.37
N ILE A 48 15.73 -37.53 4.39
CA ILE A 48 16.08 -38.37 5.57
C ILE A 48 16.35 -39.80 5.12
N ARG A 49 15.51 -40.40 4.26
CA ARG A 49 15.69 -41.76 3.74
C ARG A 49 17.01 -41.94 2.98
N LEU A 50 17.42 -40.90 2.25
CA LEU A 50 18.65 -40.91 1.45
C LEU A 50 19.87 -40.43 2.23
N ASN A 51 19.72 -40.08 3.51
CA ASN A 51 20.76 -39.46 4.36
C ASN A 51 21.45 -38.27 3.67
N LYS A 52 20.64 -37.42 3.03
CA LYS A 52 21.07 -36.20 2.31
C LYS A 52 20.35 -34.99 2.84
N ALA A 53 20.94 -33.83 2.63
CA ALA A 53 20.21 -32.58 2.84
C ALA A 53 19.06 -32.44 1.80
N PRO A 54 17.88 -31.89 2.18
CA PRO A 54 16.78 -31.70 1.25
C PRO A 54 17.20 -30.78 0.09
N GLU A 55 16.71 -31.10 -1.11
CA GLU A 55 16.94 -30.25 -2.29
C GLU A 55 16.27 -28.89 -2.13
N ARG A 56 16.90 -27.83 -2.68
CA ARG A 56 16.37 -26.46 -2.63
C ARG A 56 15.22 -26.27 -3.63
N THR A 57 14.05 -26.78 -3.30
CA THR A 57 12.82 -26.57 -4.05
C THR A 57 12.04 -25.39 -3.47
N LEU A 58 11.07 -24.85 -4.22
CA LEU A 58 10.23 -23.74 -3.74
C LEU A 58 9.47 -24.12 -2.47
N SER A 59 9.00 -25.35 -2.33
CA SER A 59 8.31 -25.82 -1.13
C SER A 59 9.23 -25.86 0.10
N ILE A 60 10.50 -26.23 -0.06
CA ILE A 60 11.49 -26.18 1.03
C ILE A 60 11.88 -24.74 1.37
N ILE A 61 12.00 -23.86 0.36
CA ILE A 61 12.34 -22.43 0.57
C ILE A 61 11.22 -21.71 1.30
N LEU A 62 9.96 -22.04 1.03
CA LEU A 62 8.80 -21.36 1.58
C LEU A 62 8.21 -22.06 2.83
N ARG A 63 8.83 -23.10 3.34
CA ARG A 63 8.23 -24.00 4.33
C ARG A 63 7.91 -23.36 5.68
N ASP A 64 8.78 -22.47 6.15
CA ASP A 64 8.74 -22.01 7.53
C ASP A 64 7.77 -20.83 7.73
N PHE A 65 7.32 -20.62 8.97
CA PHE A 65 6.29 -19.63 9.31
C PHE A 65 6.73 -18.18 9.06
N GLU A 66 8.02 -17.88 9.04
CA GLU A 66 8.51 -16.54 8.71
C GLU A 66 8.21 -16.18 7.24
N GLN A 67 8.41 -17.13 6.32
CA GLN A 67 8.09 -16.93 4.91
C GLN A 67 6.58 -16.81 4.71
N GLU A 68 5.79 -17.65 5.39
CA GLU A 68 4.33 -17.54 5.39
C GLU A 68 3.89 -16.15 5.85
N THR A 69 4.41 -15.68 6.99
CA THR A 69 4.11 -14.34 7.51
C THR A 69 4.50 -13.25 6.53
N CYS A 70 5.69 -13.33 5.90
CA CYS A 70 6.11 -12.37 4.88
C CYS A 70 5.16 -12.34 3.68
N LEU A 71 4.65 -13.49 3.23
CA LEU A 71 3.69 -13.55 2.13
C LEU A 71 2.31 -13.00 2.53
N ILE A 72 1.83 -13.28 3.74
CA ILE A 72 0.59 -12.69 4.27
C ILE A 72 0.69 -11.16 4.26
N LEU A 73 1.78 -10.60 4.80
CA LEU A 73 2.01 -9.16 4.83
C LEU A 73 2.19 -8.57 3.42
N MET A 74 2.80 -9.31 2.50
CA MET A 74 2.90 -8.90 1.10
C MET A 74 1.53 -8.75 0.45
N PHE A 75 0.67 -9.76 0.55
CA PHE A 75 -0.68 -9.70 -0.03
C PHE A 75 -1.53 -8.62 0.62
N TRP A 76 -1.39 -8.43 1.93
CA TRP A 76 -2.04 -7.32 2.62
C TRP A 76 -1.58 -5.96 2.11
N ALA A 77 -0.27 -5.73 2.01
CA ALA A 77 0.28 -4.48 1.45
C ALA A 77 -0.17 -4.25 0.00
N LEU A 78 -0.16 -5.29 -0.84
CA LEU A 78 -0.62 -5.21 -2.24
C LEU A 78 -2.10 -4.84 -2.33
N SER A 79 -2.95 -5.35 -1.43
CA SER A 79 -4.37 -4.98 -1.40
C SER A 79 -4.58 -3.51 -1.07
N ILE A 80 -3.78 -2.95 -0.14
CA ILE A 80 -3.83 -1.52 0.20
C ILE A 80 -3.33 -0.68 -0.98
N ILE A 81 -2.20 -1.07 -1.61
CA ILE A 81 -1.64 -0.41 -2.78
C ILE A 81 -2.66 -0.38 -3.91
N PHE A 82 -3.31 -1.51 -4.19
CA PHE A 82 -4.27 -1.64 -5.29
C PHE A 82 -5.47 -0.68 -5.14
N ILE A 83 -6.03 -0.55 -3.93
CA ILE A 83 -7.15 0.36 -3.70
C ILE A 83 -6.73 1.81 -3.81
N LYS A 84 -5.57 2.17 -3.26
CA LYS A 84 -5.06 3.53 -3.41
C LYS A 84 -4.75 3.86 -4.86
N TRP A 85 -4.17 2.92 -5.60
CA TRP A 85 -3.95 3.07 -7.03
C TRP A 85 -5.24 3.29 -7.81
N LYS A 86 -6.27 2.48 -7.51
CA LYS A 86 -7.58 2.63 -8.14
C LYS A 86 -8.18 4.03 -7.90
N ARG A 87 -8.15 4.53 -6.65
CA ARG A 87 -8.61 5.87 -6.32
C ARG A 87 -7.85 6.96 -7.10
N VAL A 88 -6.52 6.88 -7.14
CA VAL A 88 -5.68 7.82 -7.89
C VAL A 88 -6.00 7.79 -9.39
N SER A 89 -6.22 6.60 -9.94
CA SER A 89 -6.59 6.44 -11.36
C SER A 89 -7.96 7.04 -11.66
N GLU A 90 -8.95 6.83 -10.80
CA GLU A 90 -10.29 7.41 -10.91
C GLU A 90 -10.23 8.95 -10.83
N ASP A 91 -9.46 9.51 -9.87
CA ASP A 91 -9.29 10.97 -9.76
C ASP A 91 -8.57 11.57 -10.98
N LEU A 92 -7.56 10.86 -11.54
CA LEU A 92 -6.89 11.28 -12.79
C LEU A 92 -7.84 11.30 -13.99
N GLU A 93 -8.68 10.29 -14.11
CA GLU A 93 -9.71 10.22 -15.17
C GLU A 93 -10.70 11.37 -15.04
N ILE A 94 -11.18 11.64 -13.82
CA ILE A 94 -12.08 12.77 -13.53
C ILE A 94 -11.44 14.12 -13.93
N ILE A 95 -10.15 14.32 -13.60
CA ILE A 95 -9.45 15.57 -13.94
C ILE A 95 -9.33 15.73 -15.45
N ARG A 96 -9.09 14.65 -16.19
CA ARG A 96 -8.90 14.69 -17.65
C ARG A 96 -10.20 14.86 -18.42
N GLU A 97 -11.24 14.15 -18.01
CA GLU A 97 -12.50 14.08 -18.75
C GLU A 97 -13.51 15.16 -18.34
N ASN A 98 -13.45 15.65 -17.09
CA ASN A 98 -14.42 16.60 -16.58
C ASN A 98 -14.11 18.03 -17.02
N ASP A 99 -14.80 18.47 -18.05
CA ASP A 99 -14.84 19.87 -18.50
C ASP A 99 -16.03 20.64 -17.87
N PHE A 100 -16.22 20.46 -16.55
CA PHE A 100 -17.31 21.07 -15.80
C PHE A 100 -17.42 22.59 -15.97
N LEU A 101 -16.29 23.26 -16.24
CA LEU A 101 -16.22 24.71 -16.52
C LEU A 101 -16.25 25.04 -18.00
N LEU A 102 -16.34 24.04 -18.91
CA LEU A 102 -16.53 24.28 -20.35
C LEU A 102 -17.88 24.98 -20.58
N GLY A 103 -17.83 26.15 -21.16
CA GLY A 103 -19.03 26.97 -21.43
C GLY A 103 -19.28 28.11 -20.44
N LYS A 104 -18.61 28.13 -19.29
CA LYS A 104 -18.60 29.31 -18.40
C LYS A 104 -17.42 30.19 -18.81
N GLN A 105 -17.72 31.30 -19.52
CA GLN A 105 -16.66 32.20 -20.01
C GLN A 105 -16.09 33.10 -18.91
N GLU A 106 -16.93 33.52 -17.97
CA GLU A 106 -16.56 34.41 -16.88
C GLU A 106 -17.26 33.96 -15.58
N ILE A 107 -16.54 33.98 -14.49
CA ILE A 107 -17.04 33.59 -13.16
C ILE A 107 -16.99 34.85 -12.28
N ASP A 108 -18.13 35.49 -12.13
CA ASP A 108 -18.35 36.57 -11.15
C ASP A 108 -18.69 35.96 -9.77
N ALA A 109 -18.87 36.81 -8.76
CA ALA A 109 -19.18 36.39 -7.41
C ALA A 109 -20.48 35.56 -7.32
N ASN A 110 -21.50 35.88 -8.13
CA ASN A 110 -22.77 35.13 -8.11
C ASN A 110 -22.62 33.77 -8.77
N ALA A 111 -21.92 33.71 -9.91
CA ALA A 111 -21.60 32.46 -10.58
C ALA A 111 -20.72 31.55 -9.68
N ALA A 112 -19.77 32.14 -8.95
CA ALA A 112 -18.92 31.39 -8.01
C ALA A 112 -19.71 30.71 -6.88
N ILE A 113 -20.75 31.39 -6.36
CA ILE A 113 -21.65 30.79 -5.34
C ILE A 113 -22.43 29.62 -5.94
N GLN A 114 -23.03 29.82 -7.14
CA GLN A 114 -23.80 28.75 -7.80
C GLN A 114 -22.93 27.54 -8.15
N ILE A 115 -21.73 27.77 -8.67
CA ILE A 115 -20.76 26.68 -8.97
C ILE A 115 -20.39 25.92 -7.70
N LYS A 116 -20.18 26.63 -6.60
CA LYS A 116 -19.84 26.00 -5.32
C LYS A 116 -20.97 25.12 -4.79
N GLU A 117 -22.23 25.57 -4.90
CA GLU A 117 -23.41 24.77 -4.54
C GLU A 117 -23.58 23.57 -5.47
N GLU A 118 -23.34 23.75 -6.76
CA GLU A 118 -23.38 22.66 -7.73
C GLU A 118 -22.32 21.59 -7.43
N ILE A 119 -21.09 22.01 -7.14
CA ILE A 119 -19.98 21.12 -6.76
C ILE A 119 -20.30 20.36 -5.46
N ALA A 120 -20.91 21.02 -4.47
CA ALA A 120 -21.26 20.39 -3.18
C ALA A 120 -22.28 19.25 -3.35
N ASN A 121 -23.12 19.30 -4.37
CA ASN A 121 -24.12 18.29 -4.69
C ASN A 121 -23.58 17.16 -5.62
N ARG A 122 -22.38 17.34 -6.20
CA ARG A 122 -21.76 16.39 -7.12
C ARG A 122 -20.70 15.54 -6.40
N LYS A 123 -20.96 14.24 -6.31
CA LYS A 123 -20.00 13.25 -5.72
C LYS A 123 -19.01 12.71 -6.75
N ASP A 124 -19.25 12.97 -8.04
CA ASP A 124 -18.48 12.45 -9.17
C ASP A 124 -17.22 13.28 -9.51
N LEU A 125 -16.95 14.34 -8.76
CA LEU A 125 -15.81 15.24 -8.99
C LEU A 125 -14.56 14.89 -8.16
N GLY A 126 -14.61 13.88 -7.29
CA GLY A 126 -13.47 13.41 -6.49
C GLY A 126 -12.68 14.55 -5.81
N ILE A 127 -11.36 14.50 -5.93
CA ILE A 127 -10.44 15.52 -5.36
C ILE A 127 -10.66 16.91 -5.97
N LEU A 128 -11.11 16.99 -7.24
CA LEU A 128 -11.34 18.25 -7.94
C LEU A 128 -12.39 19.12 -7.25
N SER A 129 -13.44 18.49 -6.68
CA SER A 129 -14.50 19.20 -5.94
C SER A 129 -13.95 19.96 -4.74
N LYS A 130 -13.00 19.41 -4.04
CA LYS A 130 -12.39 20.00 -2.84
C LYS A 130 -11.53 21.20 -3.20
N VAL A 131 -10.69 21.07 -4.23
CA VAL A 131 -9.83 22.17 -4.69
C VAL A 131 -10.67 23.31 -5.25
N TYR A 132 -11.61 23.04 -6.13
CA TYR A 132 -12.49 24.07 -6.68
C TYR A 132 -13.31 24.80 -5.60
N SER A 133 -13.88 24.07 -4.65
CA SER A 133 -14.60 24.67 -3.52
C SER A 133 -13.73 25.60 -2.69
N THR A 134 -12.46 25.23 -2.44
CA THR A 134 -11.52 26.07 -1.68
C THR A 134 -11.12 27.30 -2.45
N VAL A 135 -10.80 27.17 -3.74
CA VAL A 135 -10.43 28.26 -4.64
C VAL A 135 -11.56 29.28 -4.75
N LEU A 136 -12.79 28.81 -5.04
CA LEU A 136 -13.98 29.67 -5.12
C LEU A 136 -14.28 30.36 -3.78
N SER A 137 -14.07 29.68 -2.66
CA SER A 137 -14.23 30.28 -1.32
C SER A 137 -13.20 31.38 -1.05
N SER A 138 -11.94 31.19 -1.49
CA SER A 138 -10.90 32.22 -1.41
C SER A 138 -11.25 33.44 -2.29
N PHE A 139 -11.70 33.18 -3.50
CA PHE A 139 -12.15 34.25 -4.43
C PHE A 139 -13.30 35.09 -3.86
N LEU A 140 -14.32 34.44 -3.30
CA LEU A 140 -15.45 35.13 -2.67
C LEU A 140 -15.06 35.97 -1.45
N ARG A 141 -14.01 35.61 -0.75
CA ARG A 141 -13.55 36.28 0.47
C ARG A 141 -12.64 37.47 0.17
N ASN A 142 -11.66 37.32 -0.71
CA ASN A 142 -10.56 38.30 -0.83
C ASN A 142 -10.56 39.06 -2.19
N LYS A 143 -11.24 38.56 -3.22
CA LYS A 143 -11.26 39.10 -4.59
C LYS A 143 -9.89 39.49 -5.18
N ALA A 144 -8.79 38.97 -4.63
CA ALA A 144 -7.44 39.18 -5.12
C ALA A 144 -6.92 37.91 -5.78
N LEU A 145 -6.61 37.93 -7.07
CA LEU A 145 -6.18 36.76 -7.84
C LEU A 145 -4.94 36.11 -7.27
N ASP A 146 -4.00 36.89 -6.76
CA ASP A 146 -2.78 36.36 -6.11
C ASP A 146 -3.11 35.49 -4.87
N SER A 147 -4.03 35.95 -4.02
CA SER A 147 -4.50 35.20 -2.87
C SER A 147 -5.26 33.93 -3.25
N VAL A 148 -5.95 33.93 -4.40
CA VAL A 148 -6.66 32.76 -4.92
C VAL A 148 -5.68 31.73 -5.47
N ALA A 149 -4.66 32.17 -6.22
CA ALA A 149 -3.61 31.31 -6.73
C ALA A 149 -2.79 30.67 -5.58
N GLU A 150 -2.46 31.45 -4.53
CA GLU A 150 -1.81 30.94 -3.34
C GLU A 150 -2.66 29.87 -2.61
N ALA A 151 -3.96 30.14 -2.43
CA ALA A 151 -4.88 29.19 -1.81
C ALA A 151 -5.02 27.89 -2.61
N MET A 152 -5.00 27.99 -3.95
CA MET A 152 -5.02 26.85 -4.86
C MET A 152 -3.78 26.00 -4.70
N ASN A 153 -2.58 26.60 -4.82
CA ASN A 153 -1.30 25.89 -4.69
C ASN A 153 -1.21 25.21 -3.33
N TYR A 154 -1.52 25.92 -2.25
CA TYR A 154 -1.55 25.36 -0.89
C TYR A 154 -2.50 24.16 -0.77
N THR A 155 -3.67 24.23 -1.41
CA THR A 155 -4.64 23.13 -1.33
C THR A 155 -4.16 21.91 -2.11
N CYS A 156 -3.58 22.09 -3.30
CA CYS A 156 -3.01 21.01 -4.08
C CYS A 156 -1.84 20.33 -3.34
N GLU A 157 -0.91 21.12 -2.77
CA GLU A 157 0.21 20.62 -1.97
C GLU A 157 -0.28 19.83 -0.77
N LYS A 158 -1.24 20.36 -0.02
CA LYS A 158 -1.84 19.69 1.15
C LYS A 158 -2.52 18.37 0.80
N GLU A 159 -3.16 18.25 -0.35
CA GLU A 159 -3.72 16.97 -0.81
C GLU A 159 -2.61 15.98 -1.17
N GLY A 160 -1.51 16.43 -1.76
CA GLY A 160 -0.31 15.62 -1.97
C GLY A 160 0.27 15.08 -0.66
N GLU A 161 0.50 15.94 0.34
CA GLU A 161 0.97 15.55 1.67
C GLU A 161 0.03 14.54 2.35
N ARG A 162 -1.29 14.72 2.19
CA ARG A 162 -2.27 13.78 2.72
C ARG A 162 -2.13 12.41 2.07
N MET A 163 -2.05 12.35 0.74
CA MET A 163 -1.86 11.08 0.02
C MET A 163 -0.56 10.40 0.42
N GLU A 164 0.53 11.15 0.60
CA GLU A 164 1.80 10.61 1.07
C GLU A 164 1.72 10.08 2.50
N SER A 165 1.05 10.79 3.40
CA SER A 165 0.81 10.35 4.78
C SER A 165 0.04 9.03 4.83
N GLU A 166 -0.92 8.84 3.93
CA GLU A 166 -1.72 7.63 3.83
C GLU A 166 -0.90 6.39 3.38
N LEU A 167 0.33 6.55 2.88
CA LEU A 167 1.25 5.45 2.54
C LEU A 167 2.04 4.93 3.75
N SER A 168 1.92 5.54 4.90
CA SER A 168 2.70 5.22 6.11
C SER A 168 2.61 3.75 6.51
N MET A 169 1.41 3.14 6.41
CA MET A 169 1.21 1.73 6.73
C MET A 169 1.93 0.81 5.74
N ILE A 170 1.94 1.13 4.45
CA ILE A 170 2.65 0.35 3.43
C ILE A 170 4.15 0.43 3.68
N ARG A 171 4.68 1.63 3.98
CA ARG A 171 6.09 1.81 4.35
C ARG A 171 6.46 0.98 5.59
N TYR A 172 5.61 0.99 6.61
CA TYR A 172 5.80 0.15 7.79
C TYR A 172 5.91 -1.34 7.43
N LEU A 173 5.01 -1.86 6.60
CA LEU A 173 5.03 -3.26 6.17
C LEU A 173 6.30 -3.61 5.38
N ILE A 174 6.76 -2.73 4.49
CA ILE A 174 8.01 -2.90 3.74
C ILE A 174 9.23 -3.00 4.69
N TRP A 175 9.21 -2.31 5.81
CA TRP A 175 10.25 -2.38 6.85
C TRP A 175 10.09 -3.60 7.77
N ALA A 176 8.86 -4.00 8.08
CA ALA A 176 8.58 -5.12 8.96
C ALA A 176 8.98 -6.47 8.34
N ILE A 177 8.75 -6.63 7.02
CA ILE A 177 9.03 -7.90 6.32
C ILE A 177 10.50 -8.33 6.42
N PRO A 178 11.52 -7.49 6.10
CA PRO A 178 12.92 -7.85 6.31
C PRO A 178 13.26 -8.17 7.77
N SER A 179 12.62 -7.50 8.73
CA SER A 179 12.82 -7.76 10.16
C SER A 179 12.35 -9.15 10.55
N ILE A 180 11.22 -9.62 9.99
CA ILE A 180 10.72 -10.99 10.18
C ILE A 180 11.69 -12.01 9.55
N GLY A 181 12.21 -11.74 8.36
CA GLY A 181 13.24 -12.56 7.73
C GLY A 181 14.51 -12.67 8.60
N PHE A 182 14.91 -11.59 9.25
CA PHE A 182 16.04 -11.58 10.16
C PHE A 182 15.78 -12.42 11.42
N ILE A 183 14.55 -12.38 11.97
CA ILE A 183 14.14 -13.27 13.08
C ILE A 183 14.33 -14.73 12.70
N GLY A 184 13.91 -15.11 11.48
CA GLY A 184 14.12 -16.48 10.96
C GLY A 184 15.60 -16.85 10.84
N THR A 185 16.47 -15.90 10.47
CA THR A 185 17.93 -16.11 10.45
C THR A 185 18.48 -16.40 11.85
N VAL A 186 18.11 -15.60 12.84
CA VAL A 186 18.54 -15.78 14.22
C VAL A 186 18.07 -17.14 14.77
N ARG A 187 16.80 -17.51 14.51
CA ARG A 187 16.24 -18.80 14.89
C ARG A 187 17.01 -19.97 14.23
N GLY A 188 17.17 -19.93 12.91
CA GLY A 188 17.82 -21.01 12.18
C GLY A 188 19.29 -21.19 12.54
N ILE A 189 20.04 -20.11 12.81
CA ILE A 189 21.42 -20.21 13.32
C ILE A 189 21.43 -20.80 14.75
N GLY A 190 20.51 -20.37 15.62
CA GLY A 190 20.38 -20.91 16.97
C GLY A 190 20.12 -22.43 16.96
N GLU A 191 19.21 -22.88 16.08
CA GLU A 191 18.94 -24.32 15.90
C GLU A 191 20.17 -25.08 15.35
N ALA A 192 20.88 -24.48 14.36
CA ALA A 192 22.09 -25.08 13.83
C ALA A 192 23.18 -25.24 14.90
N LEU A 193 23.40 -24.26 15.75
CA LEU A 193 24.35 -24.28 16.83
C LEU A 193 23.97 -25.33 17.90
N SER A 194 22.69 -25.53 18.19
CA SER A 194 22.23 -26.56 19.13
C SER A 194 22.55 -27.98 18.66
N GLN A 195 22.70 -28.18 17.36
CA GLN A 195 23.03 -29.45 16.73
C GLN A 195 24.54 -29.66 16.47
N ALA A 196 25.38 -28.68 16.86
CA ALA A 196 26.81 -28.71 16.59
C ALA A 196 27.50 -29.94 17.19
N HIS A 197 27.06 -30.47 18.37
CA HIS A 197 27.60 -31.68 19.00
C HIS A 197 27.36 -32.92 18.13
N ILE A 198 26.20 -33.05 17.48
CA ILE A 198 25.87 -34.16 16.57
C ILE A 198 26.72 -34.06 15.28
N ALA A 199 26.98 -32.83 14.83
CA ALA A 199 27.84 -32.60 13.67
C ALA A 199 29.29 -33.05 13.90
N VAL A 200 29.83 -32.90 15.11
CA VAL A 200 31.17 -33.41 15.49
C VAL A 200 31.22 -34.92 15.44
N GLU A 201 30.12 -35.63 15.69
CA GLU A 201 29.99 -37.08 15.58
C GLU A 201 29.85 -37.58 14.13
N GLY A 202 29.88 -36.64 13.15
CA GLY A 202 29.86 -36.97 11.72
C GLY A 202 28.50 -36.78 11.02
N ASN A 203 27.43 -36.42 11.76
CA ASN A 203 26.10 -36.17 11.18
C ASN A 203 25.82 -34.68 11.08
N ILE A 204 26.17 -34.06 9.95
CA ILE A 204 25.97 -32.61 9.69
C ILE A 204 24.60 -32.25 9.06
N ALA A 205 23.78 -33.25 8.74
CA ALA A 205 22.55 -33.03 7.94
C ALA A 205 21.57 -32.08 8.63
N GLY A 206 21.32 -32.26 9.93
CA GLY A 206 20.41 -31.39 10.69
C GLY A 206 20.91 -29.95 10.81
N MET A 207 22.19 -29.76 11.11
CA MET A 207 22.81 -28.45 11.18
C MET A 207 22.72 -27.72 9.84
N THR A 208 23.00 -28.42 8.73
CA THR A 208 22.89 -27.83 7.37
C THR A 208 21.46 -27.47 7.02
N ALA A 209 20.49 -28.30 7.43
CA ALA A 209 19.06 -27.98 7.21
C ALA A 209 18.63 -26.72 7.96
N SER A 210 19.03 -26.55 9.24
CA SER A 210 18.73 -25.37 10.05
C SER A 210 19.39 -24.09 9.50
N LEU A 211 20.62 -24.18 8.98
CA LEU A 211 21.25 -23.07 8.24
C LEU A 211 20.48 -22.73 6.97
N GLY A 212 19.94 -23.73 6.29
CA GLY A 212 19.06 -23.53 5.13
C GLY A 212 17.83 -22.69 5.47
N VAL A 213 17.18 -22.96 6.60
CA VAL A 213 16.07 -22.16 7.15
C VAL A 213 16.49 -20.71 7.34
N ALA A 214 17.62 -20.48 8.01
CA ALA A 214 18.15 -19.15 8.27
C ALA A 214 18.30 -18.31 6.97
N PHE A 215 18.93 -18.88 5.95
CA PHE A 215 19.15 -18.18 4.70
C PHE A 215 17.87 -17.99 3.88
N ASN A 216 17.00 -19.00 3.84
CA ASN A 216 15.75 -18.93 3.09
C ASN A 216 14.81 -17.86 3.65
N SER A 217 14.70 -17.72 4.97
CA SER A 217 13.86 -16.71 5.62
C SER A 217 14.23 -15.28 5.18
N THR A 218 15.51 -14.95 5.28
CA THR A 218 15.98 -13.61 4.88
C THR A 218 15.89 -13.41 3.38
N PHE A 219 16.22 -14.42 2.58
CA PHE A 219 16.14 -14.33 1.11
C PHE A 219 14.72 -14.02 0.64
N VAL A 220 13.71 -14.76 1.12
CA VAL A 220 12.30 -14.53 0.76
C VAL A 220 11.84 -13.14 1.21
N ALA A 221 12.16 -12.76 2.46
CA ALA A 221 11.77 -11.46 3.00
C ALA A 221 12.34 -10.30 2.20
N LEU A 222 13.61 -10.37 1.78
CA LEU A 222 14.24 -9.32 0.96
C LEU A 222 13.64 -9.25 -0.43
N VAL A 223 13.39 -10.38 -1.10
CA VAL A 223 12.74 -10.41 -2.42
C VAL A 223 11.36 -9.79 -2.35
N VAL A 224 10.55 -10.17 -1.35
CA VAL A 224 9.21 -9.63 -1.11
C VAL A 224 9.26 -8.12 -0.87
N SER A 225 10.20 -7.65 -0.04
CA SER A 225 10.36 -6.22 0.26
C SER A 225 10.72 -5.40 -0.98
N ILE A 226 11.66 -5.87 -1.81
CA ILE A 226 12.04 -5.20 -3.08
C ILE A 226 10.83 -5.10 -4.02
N PHE A 227 10.07 -6.19 -4.13
CA PHE A 227 8.86 -6.23 -4.97
C PHE A 227 7.81 -5.21 -4.49
N LEU A 228 7.52 -5.15 -3.19
CA LEU A 228 6.59 -4.17 -2.62
C LEU A 228 7.08 -2.73 -2.78
N MET A 229 8.39 -2.50 -2.62
CA MET A 229 8.99 -1.17 -2.81
C MET A 229 8.81 -0.66 -4.22
N TYR A 230 8.91 -1.52 -5.23
CA TYR A 230 8.62 -1.17 -6.62
C TYR A 230 7.17 -0.69 -6.81
N PHE A 231 6.19 -1.42 -6.28
CA PHE A 231 4.78 -1.02 -6.40
C PHE A 231 4.46 0.25 -5.61
N LEU A 232 5.04 0.41 -4.42
CA LEU A 232 4.91 1.65 -3.66
C LEU A 232 5.44 2.85 -4.46
N HIS A 233 6.62 2.71 -5.07
CA HIS A 233 7.21 3.78 -5.89
C HIS A 233 6.33 4.14 -7.10
N GLN A 234 5.75 3.15 -7.79
CA GLN A 234 4.83 3.40 -8.89
C GLN A 234 3.55 4.13 -8.42
N LEU A 235 3.03 3.79 -7.24
CA LEU A 235 1.89 4.49 -6.65
C LEU A 235 2.25 5.95 -6.33
N GLN A 236 3.42 6.21 -5.74
CA GLN A 236 3.90 7.57 -5.45
C GLN A 236 4.00 8.41 -6.72
N LEU A 237 4.61 7.89 -7.79
CA LEU A 237 4.68 8.57 -9.08
C LEU A 237 3.28 8.93 -9.64
N SER A 238 2.30 8.04 -9.43
CA SER A 238 0.92 8.30 -9.87
C SER A 238 0.24 9.38 -9.01
N GLN A 239 0.54 9.44 -7.71
CA GLN A 239 0.04 10.49 -6.81
C GLN A 239 0.66 11.86 -7.15
N ASP A 240 1.98 11.90 -7.39
CA ASP A 240 2.67 13.13 -7.81
C ASP A 240 2.11 13.67 -9.13
N ARG A 241 1.86 12.77 -10.08
CA ARG A 241 1.22 13.13 -11.35
C ARG A 241 -0.18 13.69 -11.14
N LEU A 242 -0.98 13.10 -10.26
CA LEU A 242 -2.32 13.59 -9.92
C LEU A 242 -2.27 15.02 -9.40
N VAL A 243 -1.34 15.34 -8.50
CA VAL A 243 -1.18 16.69 -7.93
C VAL A 243 -0.79 17.69 -9.01
N LEU A 244 0.13 17.32 -9.91
CA LEU A 244 0.55 18.18 -11.03
C LEU A 244 -0.62 18.45 -11.99
N GLU A 245 -1.31 17.40 -12.47
CA GLU A 245 -2.45 17.55 -13.39
C GLU A 245 -3.60 18.36 -12.73
N LEU A 246 -3.81 18.21 -11.42
CA LEU A 246 -4.79 18.97 -10.67
C LEU A 246 -4.43 20.48 -10.64
N ASN A 247 -3.17 20.79 -10.38
CA ASN A 247 -2.66 22.16 -10.37
C ASN A 247 -2.78 22.81 -11.77
N ASP A 248 -2.29 22.11 -12.81
CA ASP A 248 -2.36 22.59 -14.20
C ASP A 248 -3.81 22.82 -14.62
N ARG A 249 -4.71 21.90 -14.28
CA ARG A 249 -6.14 22.03 -14.59
C ARG A 249 -6.78 23.27 -13.93
N CYS A 250 -6.41 23.56 -12.70
CA CYS A 250 -6.89 24.74 -12.00
C CYS A 250 -6.31 26.04 -12.58
N ASN A 251 -5.02 26.03 -12.93
CA ASN A 251 -4.37 27.17 -13.55
C ASN A 251 -4.95 27.51 -14.95
N ASP A 252 -5.22 26.49 -15.76
CA ASP A 252 -5.66 26.67 -17.14
C ASP A 252 -7.16 26.95 -17.25
N ASN A 253 -7.98 26.31 -16.41
CA ASN A 253 -9.43 26.33 -16.60
C ASN A 253 -10.20 27.11 -15.53
N LEU A 254 -9.66 27.29 -14.33
CA LEU A 254 -10.38 27.98 -13.27
C LEU A 254 -9.89 29.44 -13.10
N LEU A 255 -8.60 29.64 -12.87
CA LEU A 255 -8.04 30.97 -12.57
C LEU A 255 -8.32 32.03 -13.68
N PRO A 256 -8.14 31.71 -14.98
CA PRO A 256 -8.36 32.71 -16.03
C PRO A 256 -9.82 33.16 -16.18
N LYS A 257 -10.76 32.37 -15.66
CA LYS A 257 -12.20 32.64 -15.73
C LYS A 257 -12.73 33.47 -14.57
N LEU A 258 -11.94 33.60 -13.48
CA LEU A 258 -12.33 34.42 -12.33
C LEU A 258 -12.20 35.91 -12.67
N ARG A 259 -13.31 36.63 -12.60
CA ARG A 259 -13.34 38.08 -12.78
C ARG A 259 -13.62 38.80 -11.47
N LEU A 260 -12.80 39.79 -11.19
CA LEU A 260 -12.91 40.68 -10.01
C LEU A 260 -14.09 41.64 -10.15
#